data_ade3237fe637a51a2987ee4a8cd049d2
#
_entry.id   ade3237fe637a51a2987ee4a8cd049d2
#
_cell.length_a   1.000
_cell.length_b   1.000
_cell.length_c   1.000
_cell.angle_alpha   90.00
_cell.angle_beta   90.00
_cell.angle_gamma   90.00
#
_symmetry.space_group_name_H-M   'P 1'
#
loop_
_entity.id
_entity.type
_entity.pdbx_description
1 polymer ?
#
loop_
_entity_poly.entity_id
_entity_poly.type
_entity_poly.pdbx_seq_one_letter_code
_entity_poly.pdbx_strand_id
1 'polypeptide(L)' 'MYDKDAVAKRMDELMGPIDRQIMMSDSREELLMIACAMMQRTTEIFDAQLGENGRKQMYKDYV' A
#
# COMPACT_ATOMS: atom_id res chain seq x y z
N MET A 1 22.57 -6.64 0.29
CA MET A 1 22.53 -5.35 0.97
C MET A 1 21.40 -4.47 0.42
N TYR A 2 20.81 -3.70 1.27
CA TYR A 2 19.67 -2.87 0.98
C TYR A 2 20.07 -1.61 0.23
N ASP A 3 19.54 -1.42 -0.97
CA ASP A 3 19.83 -0.24 -1.80
C ASP A 3 18.59 0.66 -1.84
N LYS A 4 18.67 1.83 -1.23
CA LYS A 4 17.57 2.77 -1.14
C LYS A 4 17.08 3.25 -2.52
N ASP A 5 18.00 3.46 -3.45
CA ASP A 5 17.65 3.94 -4.79
C ASP A 5 16.92 2.86 -5.57
N ALA A 6 17.35 1.60 -5.46
CA ALA A 6 16.68 0.48 -6.09
C ALA A 6 15.27 0.28 -5.51
N VAL A 7 15.12 0.42 -4.19
CA VAL A 7 13.82 0.30 -3.53
C VAL A 7 12.90 1.43 -3.97
N ALA A 8 13.39 2.67 -3.99
CA ALA A 8 12.58 3.83 -4.41
C ALA A 8 12.11 3.67 -5.86
N LYS A 9 13.00 3.21 -6.74
CA LYS A 9 12.65 2.95 -8.14
C LYS A 9 11.59 1.87 -8.26
N ARG A 10 11.73 0.78 -7.50
CA ARG A 10 10.75 -0.30 -7.52
C ARG A 10 9.41 0.15 -6.96
N MET A 11 9.42 0.99 -5.93
CA MET A 11 8.20 1.57 -5.37
C MET A 11 7.46 2.39 -6.41
N ASP A 12 8.18 3.23 -7.17
CA ASP A 12 7.58 4.02 -8.24
C ASP A 12 6.93 3.13 -9.30
N GLU A 13 7.60 2.04 -9.68
CA GLU A 13 7.05 1.09 -10.63
C GLU A 13 5.76 0.43 -10.11
N LEU A 14 5.74 0.08 -8.82
CA LEU A 14 4.59 -0.55 -8.19
C LEU A 14 3.44 0.43 -7.98
N MET A 15 3.75 1.71 -7.80
CA MET A 15 2.72 2.75 -7.63
C MET A 15 1.93 2.99 -8.91
N GLY A 16 2.51 2.71 -10.08
CA GLY A 16 1.85 2.95 -11.35
C GLY A 16 0.48 2.32 -11.49
N PRO A 17 0.34 0.99 -11.27
CA PRO A 17 -0.97 0.35 -11.33
C PRO A 17 -1.95 0.88 -10.30
N ILE A 18 -1.46 1.23 -9.09
CA ILE A 18 -2.29 1.79 -8.03
C ILE A 18 -2.81 3.16 -8.46
N ASP A 19 -1.94 4.02 -8.97
CA ASP A 19 -2.31 5.35 -9.46
C ASP A 19 -3.34 5.26 -10.58
N ARG A 20 -3.15 4.29 -11.48
CA ARG A 20 -4.09 4.07 -12.58
C ARG A 20 -5.48 3.70 -12.06
N GLN A 21 -5.55 2.83 -11.05
CA GLN A 21 -6.81 2.43 -10.45
C GLN A 21 -7.51 3.62 -9.80
N ILE A 22 -6.73 4.48 -9.13
CA ILE A 22 -7.26 5.70 -8.53
C ILE A 22 -7.85 6.62 -9.60
N MET A 23 -7.13 6.80 -10.71
CA MET A 23 -7.57 7.67 -11.81
C MET A 23 -8.82 7.14 -12.51
N MET A 24 -9.06 5.84 -12.48
CA MET A 24 -10.25 5.22 -13.09
C MET A 24 -11.49 5.31 -12.21
N SER A 25 -11.37 5.82 -11.00
CA SER A 25 -12.51 5.97 -10.09
C SER A 25 -13.45 7.08 -10.59
N ASP A 26 -14.73 6.75 -10.72
CA ASP A 26 -15.74 7.66 -11.28
C ASP A 26 -16.40 8.56 -10.26
N SER A 27 -16.26 8.24 -8.97
CA SER A 27 -16.97 8.97 -7.92
C SER A 27 -16.16 8.98 -6.64
N ARG A 28 -16.54 9.86 -5.71
CA ARG A 28 -15.93 9.92 -4.40
C ARG A 28 -16.15 8.61 -3.63
N GLU A 29 -17.35 8.04 -3.73
CA GLU A 29 -17.66 6.78 -3.05
C GLU A 29 -16.77 5.65 -3.54
N GLU A 30 -16.57 5.55 -4.84
CA GLU A 30 -15.69 4.53 -5.41
C GLU A 30 -14.24 4.73 -4.98
N LEU A 31 -13.78 5.99 -4.95
CA LEU A 31 -12.44 6.30 -4.49
C LEU A 31 -12.23 5.88 -3.03
N LEU A 32 -13.22 6.11 -2.18
CA LEU A 32 -13.15 5.69 -0.79
C LEU A 32 -13.18 4.17 -0.65
N MET A 33 -13.94 3.48 -1.49
CA MET A 33 -13.98 2.02 -1.51
C MET A 33 -12.62 1.44 -1.92
N ILE A 34 -11.97 2.04 -2.91
CA ILE A 34 -10.63 1.64 -3.33
C ILE A 34 -9.63 1.81 -2.18
N ALA A 35 -9.70 2.95 -1.49
CA ALA A 35 -8.82 3.19 -0.34
C ALA A 35 -9.01 2.14 0.75
N CYS A 36 -10.25 1.78 1.05
CA CYS A 36 -10.55 0.73 2.03
C CYS A 36 -10.05 -0.63 1.56
N ALA A 37 -10.23 -0.94 0.29
CA ALA A 37 -9.76 -2.21 -0.29
C ALA A 37 -8.23 -2.30 -0.21
N MET A 38 -7.53 -1.21 -0.54
CA MET A 38 -6.07 -1.17 -0.44
C MET A 38 -5.61 -1.35 1.00
N MET A 39 -6.28 -0.71 1.95
CA MET A 39 -5.95 -0.85 3.37
C MET A 39 -6.12 -2.28 3.84
N GLN A 40 -7.21 -2.94 3.41
CA GLN A 40 -7.45 -4.33 3.77
C GLN A 40 -6.36 -5.26 3.22
N ARG A 41 -6.01 -5.10 1.94
CA ARG A 41 -4.95 -5.91 1.34
C ARG A 41 -3.59 -5.64 1.98
N THR A 42 -3.30 -4.38 2.30
CA THR A 42 -2.08 -4.01 3.00
C THR A 42 -2.00 -4.71 4.36
N THR A 43 -3.08 -4.70 5.11
CA THR A 43 -3.16 -5.38 6.40
C THR A 43 -2.90 -6.87 6.25
N GLU A 44 -3.53 -7.51 5.28
CA GLU A 44 -3.36 -8.95 5.01
C GLU A 44 -1.91 -9.31 4.68
N ILE A 45 -1.25 -8.48 3.85
CA ILE A 45 0.15 -8.71 3.47
C ILE A 45 1.05 -8.58 4.69
N PHE A 46 0.89 -7.51 5.47
CA PHE A 46 1.71 -7.30 6.65
C PHE A 46 1.49 -8.42 7.69
N ASP A 47 0.24 -8.83 7.90
CA ASP A 47 -0.04 -9.93 8.83
C ASP A 47 0.62 -11.25 8.38
N ALA A 48 0.57 -11.54 7.09
CA ALA A 48 1.15 -12.75 6.53
C ALA A 48 2.68 -12.75 6.62
N GLN A 49 3.31 -11.60 6.40
CA GLN A 49 4.77 -11.49 6.32
C GLN A 49 5.43 -11.15 7.66
N LEU A 50 4.78 -10.34 8.49
CA LEU A 50 5.38 -9.78 9.71
C LEU A 50 4.64 -10.19 10.98
N GLY A 51 3.45 -10.77 10.87
CA GLY A 51 2.59 -11.01 12.02
C GLY A 51 1.91 -9.74 12.52
N GLU A 52 1.00 -9.88 13.47
CA GLU A 52 0.20 -8.77 13.97
C GLU A 52 1.06 -7.64 14.55
N ASN A 53 2.07 -8.01 15.35
CA ASN A 53 2.93 -6.99 15.98
C ASN A 53 3.75 -6.24 14.95
N GLY A 54 4.26 -6.95 13.94
CA GLY A 54 5.01 -6.32 12.84
C GLY A 54 4.13 -5.37 12.04
N ARG A 55 2.89 -5.76 11.76
CA ARG A 55 1.93 -4.90 11.08
C ARG A 55 1.67 -3.62 11.85
N LYS A 56 1.41 -3.75 13.16
CA LYS A 56 1.15 -2.58 14.01
C LYS A 56 2.34 -1.63 14.03
N GLN A 57 3.55 -2.18 14.05
CA GLN A 57 4.77 -1.37 14.02
C GLN A 57 4.92 -0.62 12.70
N MET A 58 4.61 -1.27 11.57
CA MET A 58 4.67 -0.63 10.26
C MET A 58 3.69 0.54 10.16
N TYR A 59 2.46 0.36 10.62
CA TYR A 59 1.48 1.45 10.62
C TYR A 59 1.92 2.60 11.52
N LYS A 60 2.48 2.30 12.66
CA LYS A 60 2.97 3.32 13.58
C LYS A 60 4.10 4.15 12.96
N ASP A 61 5.00 3.51 12.23
CA ASP A 61 6.14 4.18 11.62
C ASP A 61 5.73 5.07 10.44
N TYR A 62 4.64 4.77 9.77
CA TYR A 62 4.17 5.51 8.60
C TYR A 62 3.11 6.57 8.89
N VAL A 63 2.62 6.65 10.10
CA VAL A 63 1.54 7.59 10.45
C VAL A 63 2.04 8.81 11.22
#